data_7718d1257918ee0c7192d1e4e7ad8b33
#
_entry.id   7718d1257918ee0c7192d1e4e7ad8b33
#
_cell.length_a   1.000
_cell.length_b   1.000
_cell.length_c   1.000
_cell.angle_alpha   90.00
_cell.angle_beta   90.00
_cell.angle_gamma   90.00
#
_symmetry.space_group_name_H-M   'P 1'
#
loop_
_entity.id
_entity.type
_entity.pdbx_description
1 polymer ?
#
loop_
_entity_poly.entity_id
_entity_poly.type
_entity_poly.pdbx_seq_one_letter_code
_entity_poly.pdbx_strand_id
1 'polypeptide(L)'
;MKKKGLLIFTFFMLILNTVCFLYVDYAMQQDMSIYVLQVGRYKEKENANQIINQLKELEMTSYFYQDQEYVIIQDIYLEERQANQQAKELSQKGITCVVKEYLIDESYQEEIQKKNYKRIYPLLKTG
;
A
#
# COMPACT_ATOMS: atom_id res chain seq x y z
N MET A 1 35.42 35.04 -31.34
CA MET A 1 33.96 35.12 -31.15
C MET A 1 33.25 33.75 -31.24
N LYS A 2 33.68 32.86 -32.14
CA LYS A 2 33.07 31.53 -32.27
C LYS A 2 33.23 30.63 -31.03
N LYS A 3 34.30 30.82 -30.22
CA LYS A 3 34.56 30.02 -29.01
C LYS A 3 33.59 30.36 -27.85
N LYS A 4 33.16 31.61 -27.74
CA LYS A 4 32.23 32.04 -26.67
C LYS A 4 30.82 31.48 -26.92
N GLY A 5 30.36 31.46 -28.18
CA GLY A 5 29.08 30.90 -28.54
C GLY A 5 28.99 29.39 -28.29
N LEU A 6 30.12 28.69 -28.59
CA LEU A 6 30.19 27.25 -28.34
C LEU A 6 30.16 26.92 -26.85
N LEU A 7 30.85 27.67 -26.01
CA LEU A 7 30.83 27.50 -24.56
C LEU A 7 29.46 27.75 -23.97
N ILE A 8 28.75 28.77 -24.41
CA ILE A 8 27.40 29.09 -23.95
C ILE A 8 26.44 27.97 -24.37
N PHE A 9 26.56 27.46 -25.59
CA PHE A 9 25.74 26.35 -26.09
C PHE A 9 25.97 25.07 -25.29
N THR A 10 27.21 24.73 -25.01
CA THR A 10 27.57 23.55 -24.22
C THR A 10 27.03 23.66 -22.78
N PHE A 11 27.14 24.85 -22.18
CA PHE A 11 26.61 25.11 -20.84
C PHE A 11 25.09 24.97 -20.81
N PHE A 12 24.39 25.50 -21.82
CA PHE A 12 22.94 25.40 -21.96
C PHE A 12 22.49 23.93 -22.09
N MET A 13 23.23 23.13 -22.88
CA MET A 13 22.93 21.71 -23.05
C MET A 13 23.10 20.92 -21.74
N LEU A 14 24.11 21.25 -20.93
CA LEU A 14 24.33 20.62 -19.64
C LEU A 14 23.15 20.91 -18.68
N ILE A 15 22.69 22.16 -18.64
CA ILE A 15 21.53 22.54 -17.82
C ILE A 15 20.28 21.80 -18.28
N LEU A 16 20.04 21.72 -19.59
CA LEU A 16 18.89 21.03 -20.14
C LEU A 16 18.88 19.54 -19.77
N ASN A 17 20.03 18.87 -19.88
CA ASN A 17 20.16 17.48 -19.50
C ASN A 17 19.89 17.25 -18.00
N THR A 18 20.39 18.14 -17.16
CA THR A 18 20.15 18.06 -15.72
C THR A 18 18.67 18.21 -15.40
N VAL A 19 17.98 19.17 -16.01
CA VAL A 19 16.55 19.39 -15.82
C VAL A 19 15.74 18.18 -16.30
N CYS A 20 16.08 17.62 -17.46
CA CYS A 20 15.42 16.42 -17.98
C CYS A 20 15.62 15.23 -17.05
N PHE A 21 16.81 15.05 -16.50
CA PHE A 21 17.12 13.97 -15.56
C PHE A 21 16.28 14.10 -14.28
N LEU A 22 16.18 15.29 -13.70
CA LEU A 22 15.37 15.55 -12.52
C LEU A 22 13.88 15.32 -12.80
N TYR A 23 13.41 15.73 -13.98
CA TYR A 23 12.02 15.53 -14.38
C TYR A 23 11.69 14.05 -14.53
N VAL A 24 12.57 13.28 -15.17
CA VAL A 24 12.40 11.83 -15.34
C VAL A 24 12.38 11.13 -13.98
N ASP A 25 13.30 11.50 -13.08
CA ASP A 25 13.34 10.96 -11.72
C ASP A 25 12.04 11.22 -10.96
N TYR A 26 11.54 12.46 -11.04
CA TYR A 26 10.26 12.84 -10.45
C TYR A 26 9.08 12.07 -11.06
N ALA A 27 9.07 11.92 -12.38
CA ALA A 27 8.00 11.18 -13.09
C ALA A 27 8.04 9.68 -12.84
N MET A 28 9.18 9.13 -12.42
CA MET A 28 9.34 7.71 -12.09
C MET A 28 8.90 7.36 -10.67
N GLN A 29 8.55 8.33 -9.84
CA GLN A 29 7.86 8.06 -8.57
C GLN A 29 6.45 7.58 -8.90
N GLN A 30 6.29 6.27 -8.96
CA GLN A 30 5.03 5.64 -9.33
C GLN A 30 4.31 5.14 -8.09
N ASP A 31 2.99 5.12 -8.18
CA ASP A 31 2.18 4.43 -7.21
C ASP A 31 2.46 2.93 -7.28
N MET A 32 2.40 2.28 -6.14
CA MET A 32 2.47 0.83 -6.07
C MET A 32 1.13 0.26 -5.66
N SER A 33 0.83 -0.94 -6.15
CA SER A 33 -0.36 -1.67 -5.73
C SER A 33 -0.09 -2.40 -4.42
N ILE A 34 -1.03 -2.31 -3.50
CA ILE A 34 -1.07 -3.14 -2.30
C ILE A 34 -2.37 -3.91 -2.27
N TYR A 35 -2.36 -5.05 -1.61
CA TYR A 35 -3.49 -5.97 -1.55
C TYR A 35 -3.85 -6.19 -0.10
N VAL A 36 -4.98 -5.63 0.30
CA VAL A 36 -5.47 -5.69 1.67
C VAL A 36 -6.44 -6.84 1.80
N LEU A 37 -6.13 -7.78 2.67
CA LEU A 37 -7.00 -8.91 2.93
C LEU A 37 -8.00 -8.52 4.03
N GLN A 38 -9.16 -8.06 3.62
CA GLN A 38 -10.21 -7.61 4.52
C GLN A 38 -11.08 -8.79 4.93
N VAL A 39 -11.20 -8.99 6.24
CA VAL A 39 -11.99 -10.07 6.82
C VAL A 39 -13.43 -9.61 7.08
N GLY A 40 -13.64 -8.36 7.43
CA GLY A 40 -14.99 -7.83 7.61
C GLY A 40 -15.05 -6.37 8.00
N ARG A 41 -16.25 -5.83 7.91
CA ARG A 41 -16.59 -4.48 8.37
C ARG A 41 -17.79 -4.62 9.31
N TYR A 42 -17.69 -4.05 10.50
CA TYR A 42 -18.70 -4.21 11.55
C TYR A 42 -19.06 -2.86 12.15
N LYS A 43 -20.35 -2.62 12.33
CA LYS A 43 -20.85 -1.42 13.03
C LYS A 43 -20.60 -1.53 14.53
N GLU A 44 -20.71 -2.75 15.05
CA GLU A 44 -20.61 -3.05 16.48
C GLU A 44 -19.23 -3.60 16.82
N LYS A 45 -18.61 -3.05 17.85
CA LYS A 45 -17.28 -3.49 18.31
C LYS A 45 -17.29 -4.96 18.71
N GLU A 46 -18.39 -5.45 19.30
CA GLU A 46 -18.51 -6.83 19.74
C GLU A 46 -18.38 -7.81 18.57
N ASN A 47 -19.01 -7.50 17.43
CA ASN A 47 -18.94 -8.33 16.25
C ASN A 47 -17.52 -8.33 15.66
N ALA A 48 -16.85 -7.19 15.68
CA ALA A 48 -15.45 -7.09 15.27
C ALA A 48 -14.56 -7.94 16.18
N ASN A 49 -14.77 -7.89 17.49
CA ASN A 49 -13.99 -8.68 18.44
C ASN A 49 -14.19 -10.17 18.27
N GLN A 50 -15.37 -10.64 17.87
CA GLN A 50 -15.61 -12.05 17.59
C GLN A 50 -14.69 -12.57 16.48
N ILE A 51 -14.60 -11.83 15.37
CA ILE A 51 -13.74 -12.25 14.26
C ILE A 51 -12.25 -12.15 14.61
N ILE A 52 -11.88 -11.12 15.40
CA ILE A 52 -10.50 -11.00 15.89
C ILE A 52 -10.14 -12.22 16.73
N ASN A 53 -11.05 -12.66 17.61
CA ASN A 53 -10.84 -13.84 18.44
C ASN A 53 -10.75 -15.12 17.60
N GLN A 54 -11.57 -15.27 16.58
CA GLN A 54 -11.51 -16.41 15.67
C GLN A 54 -10.15 -16.48 14.96
N LEU A 55 -9.64 -15.33 14.49
CA LEU A 55 -8.32 -15.27 13.87
C LEU A 55 -7.21 -15.61 14.86
N LYS A 56 -7.34 -15.14 16.10
CA LYS A 56 -6.39 -15.43 17.18
C LYS A 56 -6.36 -16.92 17.49
N GLU A 57 -7.50 -17.59 17.55
CA GLU A 57 -7.58 -19.04 17.77
C GLU A 57 -6.91 -19.82 16.65
N LEU A 58 -6.90 -19.31 15.43
CA LEU A 58 -6.19 -19.88 14.29
C LEU A 58 -4.71 -19.50 14.25
N GLU A 59 -4.23 -18.81 15.27
CA GLU A 59 -2.85 -18.29 15.34
C GLU A 59 -2.50 -17.34 14.21
N MET A 60 -3.51 -16.59 13.74
CA MET A 60 -3.34 -15.61 12.67
C MET A 60 -3.35 -14.19 13.22
N THR A 61 -2.50 -13.34 12.66
CA THR A 61 -2.50 -11.92 13.00
C THR A 61 -3.71 -11.23 12.40
N SER A 62 -4.16 -10.19 13.06
CA SER A 62 -5.20 -9.31 12.56
C SER A 62 -4.88 -7.88 12.94
N TYR A 63 -5.42 -6.96 12.16
CA TYR A 63 -5.28 -5.53 12.37
C TYR A 63 -6.66 -4.90 12.21
N PHE A 64 -6.92 -3.80 12.90
CA PHE A 64 -8.18 -3.10 12.71
C PHE A 64 -7.96 -1.60 12.60
N TYR A 65 -8.85 -0.95 11.90
CA TYR A 65 -8.95 0.50 11.88
C TYR A 65 -10.43 0.90 11.83
N GLN A 66 -10.71 2.14 12.19
CA GLN A 66 -12.07 2.67 12.20
C GLN A 66 -12.26 3.62 11.02
N ASP A 67 -13.27 3.30 10.18
CA ASP A 67 -13.69 4.10 9.04
C ASP A 67 -15.22 4.03 8.99
N GLN A 68 -15.90 4.84 9.81
CA GLN A 68 -17.32 4.77 10.10
C GLN A 68 -17.74 3.43 10.73
N GLU A 69 -17.14 2.35 10.30
CA GLU A 69 -17.29 1.00 10.83
C GLU A 69 -15.94 0.47 11.30
N TYR A 70 -15.96 -0.60 12.06
CA TYR A 70 -14.75 -1.31 12.46
C TYR A 70 -14.32 -2.23 11.31
N VAL A 71 -13.21 -1.92 10.69
CA VAL A 71 -12.66 -2.70 9.58
C VAL A 71 -11.58 -3.61 10.10
N ILE A 72 -11.75 -4.91 9.88
CA ILE A 72 -10.78 -5.93 10.29
C ILE A 72 -10.06 -6.43 9.05
N ILE A 73 -8.74 -6.37 9.08
CA ILE A 73 -7.89 -6.92 8.03
C ILE A 73 -7.00 -8.00 8.62
N GLN A 74 -6.70 -9.01 7.82
CA GLN A 74 -5.76 -10.05 8.23
C GLN A 74 -4.33 -9.59 8.02
N ASP A 75 -4.03 -9.05 6.85
CA ASP A 75 -2.71 -8.48 6.55
C ASP A 75 -2.78 -7.62 5.28
N ILE A 76 -1.66 -6.98 4.97
CA ILE A 76 -1.47 -6.23 3.72
C ILE A 76 -0.31 -6.86 2.96
N TYR A 77 -0.54 -7.18 1.69
CA TYR A 77 0.41 -7.88 0.83
C TYR A 77 0.87 -6.97 -0.30
N LEU A 78 2.10 -7.12 -0.71
CA LEU A 78 2.65 -6.43 -1.88
C LEU A 78 2.40 -7.20 -3.17
N GLU A 79 2.09 -8.48 -3.08
CA GLU A 79 1.81 -9.33 -4.23
C GLU A 79 0.38 -9.90 -4.17
N GLU A 80 -0.36 -9.75 -5.27
CA GLU A 80 -1.73 -10.26 -5.38
C GLU A 80 -1.81 -11.77 -5.14
N ARG A 81 -0.85 -12.49 -5.65
CA ARG A 81 -0.80 -13.96 -5.51
C ARG A 81 -0.76 -14.39 -4.05
N GLN A 82 0.05 -13.70 -3.23
CA GLN A 82 0.15 -13.99 -1.80
C GLN A 82 -1.17 -13.70 -1.07
N ALA A 83 -1.80 -12.58 -1.39
CA ALA A 83 -3.09 -12.22 -0.81
C ALA A 83 -4.18 -13.24 -1.17
N ASN A 84 -4.25 -13.64 -2.44
CA ASN A 84 -5.23 -14.63 -2.91
C ASN A 84 -5.01 -16.01 -2.28
N GLN A 85 -3.76 -16.41 -2.13
CA GLN A 85 -3.42 -17.67 -1.48
C GLN A 85 -3.87 -17.68 -0.02
N GLN A 86 -3.61 -16.61 0.70
CA GLN A 86 -4.02 -16.47 2.09
C GLN A 86 -5.54 -16.40 2.23
N ALA A 87 -6.22 -15.71 1.30
CA ALA A 87 -7.69 -15.69 1.26
C ALA A 87 -8.27 -17.09 1.11
N LYS A 88 -7.67 -17.89 0.25
CA LYS A 88 -8.09 -19.28 0.04
C LYS A 88 -7.90 -20.13 1.30
N GLU A 89 -6.77 -19.97 1.98
CA GLU A 89 -6.51 -20.69 3.24
C GLU A 89 -7.52 -20.33 4.32
N LEU A 90 -7.84 -19.04 4.46
CA LEU A 90 -8.85 -18.57 5.41
C LEU A 90 -10.23 -19.12 5.06
N SER A 91 -10.60 -19.14 3.78
CA SER A 91 -11.85 -19.69 3.32
C SER A 91 -11.98 -21.17 3.69
N GLN A 92 -10.92 -21.94 3.56
CA GLN A 92 -10.88 -23.35 3.96
C GLN A 92 -11.08 -23.53 5.47
N LYS A 93 -10.72 -22.53 6.26
CA LYS A 93 -10.91 -22.50 7.73
C LYS A 93 -12.25 -21.90 8.14
N GLY A 94 -13.13 -21.61 7.18
CA GLY A 94 -14.46 -21.08 7.44
C GLY A 94 -14.53 -19.57 7.60
N ILE A 95 -13.46 -18.84 7.28
CA ILE A 95 -13.44 -17.36 7.37
C ILE A 95 -13.52 -16.77 5.96
N THR A 96 -14.60 -16.06 5.69
CA THR A 96 -14.78 -15.35 4.42
C THR A 96 -14.00 -14.05 4.44
N CYS A 97 -13.28 -13.75 3.36
CA CYS A 97 -12.51 -12.53 3.24
C CYS A 97 -12.47 -12.04 1.79
N VAL A 98 -12.10 -10.79 1.62
CA VAL A 98 -12.02 -10.14 0.31
C VAL A 98 -10.65 -9.50 0.15
N VAL A 99 -10.04 -9.67 -1.01
CA VAL A 99 -8.80 -8.99 -1.38
C VAL A 99 -9.17 -7.67 -2.05
N LYS A 100 -8.72 -6.56 -1.46
CA LYS A 100 -8.93 -5.21 -2.01
C LYS A 100 -7.61 -4.63 -2.47
N GLU A 101 -7.56 -4.19 -3.71
CA GLU A 101 -6.39 -3.52 -4.27
C GLU A 101 -6.49 -2.02 -4.02
N TYR A 102 -5.38 -1.42 -3.59
CA TYR A 102 -5.21 0.02 -3.44
C TYR A 102 -3.92 0.44 -4.11
N LEU A 103 -3.95 1.63 -4.72
CA LEU A 103 -2.74 2.27 -5.22
C LEU A 103 -2.29 3.29 -4.19
N ILE A 104 -1.06 3.14 -3.73
CA ILE A 104 -0.45 4.07 -2.78
C ILE A 104 0.94 4.47 -3.28
N ASP A 105 1.48 5.57 -2.75
CA ASP A 105 2.82 6.00 -3.08
C ASP A 105 3.83 4.94 -2.64
N GLU A 106 4.82 4.66 -3.49
CA GLU A 106 5.85 3.65 -3.20
C GLU A 106 6.70 3.97 -1.97
N SER A 107 6.71 5.24 -1.52
CA SER A 107 7.39 5.64 -0.29
C SER A 107 6.85 4.93 0.95
N TYR A 108 5.64 4.37 0.88
CA TYR A 108 5.05 3.60 1.98
C TYR A 108 5.47 2.12 1.99
N GLN A 109 6.29 1.69 1.05
CA GLN A 109 6.71 0.29 0.96
C GLN A 109 7.40 -0.19 2.24
N GLU A 110 8.24 0.65 2.83
CA GLU A 110 8.95 0.32 4.08
C GLU A 110 7.98 0.10 5.23
N GLU A 111 6.96 0.94 5.36
CA GLU A 111 5.92 0.78 6.39
C GLU A 111 5.16 -0.54 6.22
N ILE A 112 4.85 -0.91 4.99
CA ILE A 112 4.19 -2.20 4.70
C ILE A 112 5.10 -3.36 5.12
N GLN A 113 6.37 -3.31 4.75
CA GLN A 113 7.34 -4.37 5.07
C GLN A 113 7.56 -4.52 6.59
N LYS A 114 7.56 -3.40 7.31
CA LYS A 114 7.70 -3.39 8.77
C LYS A 114 6.39 -3.63 9.51
N LYS A 115 5.28 -3.75 8.78
CA LYS A 115 3.93 -3.91 9.31
C LYS A 115 3.50 -2.74 10.21
N ASN A 116 3.98 -1.53 9.91
CA ASN A 116 3.59 -0.30 10.57
C ASN A 116 2.39 0.31 9.86
N TYR A 117 1.21 -0.31 10.04
CA TYR A 117 0.03 0.01 9.26
C TYR A 117 -0.72 1.25 9.74
N LYS A 118 -0.33 1.85 10.85
CA LYS A 118 -0.98 3.08 11.34
C LYS A 118 -0.92 4.21 10.33
N ARG A 119 0.17 4.28 9.55
CA ARG A 119 0.32 5.27 8.48
C ARG A 119 -0.43 4.90 7.21
N ILE A 120 -0.79 3.63 7.09
CA ILE A 120 -1.48 3.12 5.91
C ILE A 120 -3.00 3.28 6.04
N TYR A 121 -3.56 3.13 7.25
CA TYR A 121 -5.00 3.18 7.47
C TYR A 121 -5.68 4.42 6.88
N PRO A 122 -5.13 5.64 7.01
CA PRO A 122 -5.77 6.82 6.41
C PRO A 122 -5.88 6.74 4.89
N LEU A 123 -4.99 5.98 4.23
CA LEU A 123 -4.99 5.78 2.79
C LEU A 123 -6.07 4.79 2.33
N LEU A 124 -6.53 3.93 3.22
CA LEU A 124 -7.54 2.91 2.97
C LEU A 124 -8.95 3.41 3.23
N LYS A 125 -9.10 4.53 3.91
CA LYS A 125 -10.41 5.09 4.24
C LYS A 125 -11.08 5.63 2.98
N THR A 126 -12.31 5.22 2.78
CA THR A 126 -13.19 5.81 1.76
C THR A 126 -13.65 7.15 2.29
N GLY A 127 -13.02 8.21 1.78
CA GLY A 127 -13.28 9.57 2.21
C GLY A 127 -14.63 10.08 1.88
#